data_3b82cbc18dece8f06f04438b627d2423
#
_entry.id   3b82cbc18dece8f06f04438b627d2423
#
_cell.length_a   1.000
_cell.length_b   1.000
_cell.length_c   1.000
_cell.angle_alpha   90.00
_cell.angle_beta   90.00
_cell.angle_gamma   90.00
#
_symmetry.space_group_name_H-M   'P 1'
#
loop_
_entity.id
_entity.type
_entity.pdbx_description
1 polymer ?
#
loop_
_entity_poly.entity_id
_entity_poly.type
_entity_poly.pdbx_seq_one_letter_code
_entity_poly.pdbx_strand_id
1 'polypeptide(L)'
;MKYSHRCKIKPGKRGICGVRENKGGTLYTLVYGMLVAENCDPIEKKPLFHFLPGSSSYSISTVGCNFRCLHCQNFNISQFPLINDGQVMGTLRSPEDVVNAAQRAGCQSISYTYVEPTIFYEFARDCSVLAHERSIKNVFVSNGYMTPEVTRDLAPLLDAINIDVKAFTDDFYKKVCKARLQPVLDTVALMHDLGVWVEVTTLLIPGLNDSPEELREIARFIKGVDQIGRA
;
A
#
# COMPACT_ATOMS: atom_id res chain seq x y z
N MET A 1 11.66 -9.03 6.47
CA MET A 1 11.41 -7.58 6.28
C MET A 1 10.22 -7.42 5.40
N LYS A 2 9.39 -6.37 5.60
CA LYS A 2 8.08 -6.26 4.92
C LYS A 2 8.13 -5.56 3.56
N TYR A 3 9.11 -4.71 3.31
CA TYR A 3 9.24 -3.97 2.05
C TYR A 3 10.68 -3.95 1.52
N SER A 4 10.83 -3.68 0.22
CA SER A 4 12.05 -3.95 -0.57
C SER A 4 13.26 -3.07 -0.26
N HIS A 5 13.13 -2.05 0.61
CA HIS A 5 14.31 -1.35 1.17
C HIS A 5 15.18 -2.24 2.05
N ARG A 6 14.64 -3.33 2.62
CA ARG A 6 15.36 -4.28 3.50
C ARG A 6 16.23 -3.57 4.54
N CYS A 7 15.64 -2.58 5.26
CA CYS A 7 16.33 -1.70 6.20
C CYS A 7 17.10 -2.49 7.27
N LYS A 8 18.40 -2.28 7.38
CA LYS A 8 19.20 -2.74 8.52
C LYS A 8 19.07 -1.73 9.65
N ILE A 9 18.19 -2.00 10.61
CA ILE A 9 17.85 -1.07 11.70
C ILE A 9 18.66 -1.44 12.94
N LYS A 10 19.59 -0.56 13.35
CA LYS A 10 20.38 -0.74 14.57
C LYS A 10 19.50 -0.59 15.81
N PRO A 11 19.88 -1.21 16.98
CA PRO A 11 19.14 -1.02 18.24
C PRO A 11 18.92 0.48 18.56
N GLY A 12 17.72 0.84 19.00
CA GLY A 12 17.28 2.20 19.29
C GLY A 12 17.08 3.08 18.07
N LYS A 13 17.12 2.54 16.84
CA LYS A 13 16.88 3.28 15.59
C LYS A 13 15.61 2.82 14.90
N ARG A 14 15.10 3.69 14.01
CA ARG A 14 13.93 3.42 13.16
C ARG A 14 14.31 3.16 11.71
N GLY A 15 13.44 2.45 11.03
CA GLY A 15 13.53 2.26 9.58
C GLY A 15 13.14 3.53 8.80
N ILE A 16 13.34 3.51 7.48
CA ILE A 16 13.06 4.65 6.57
C ILE A 16 11.61 5.15 6.66
N CYS A 17 10.66 4.28 7.02
CA CYS A 17 9.24 4.63 7.18
C CYS A 17 8.95 5.46 8.45
N GLY A 18 9.88 5.57 9.39
CA GLY A 18 9.71 6.28 10.66
C GLY A 18 8.88 5.56 11.73
N VAL A 19 8.21 4.45 11.39
CA VAL A 19 7.23 3.77 12.27
C VAL A 19 7.58 2.34 12.64
N ARG A 20 8.78 1.87 12.29
CA ARG A 20 9.34 0.58 12.73
C ARG A 20 10.64 0.82 13.47
N GLU A 21 10.74 0.32 14.70
CA GLU A 21 11.84 0.56 15.62
C GLU A 21 12.45 -0.76 16.11
N ASN A 22 13.77 -0.81 16.14
CA ASN A 22 14.48 -1.92 16.78
C ASN A 22 14.68 -1.60 18.26
N LYS A 23 13.96 -2.30 19.13
CA LYS A 23 14.10 -2.23 20.60
C LYS A 23 14.80 -3.49 21.09
N GLY A 24 16.07 -3.35 21.46
CA GLY A 24 16.84 -4.45 22.05
C GLY A 24 17.00 -5.68 21.13
N GLY A 25 17.08 -5.50 19.80
CA GLY A 25 17.20 -6.59 18.83
C GLY A 25 15.88 -7.06 18.24
N THR A 26 14.73 -6.65 18.81
CA THR A 26 13.39 -6.99 18.30
C THR A 26 12.81 -5.82 17.54
N LEU A 27 12.21 -6.09 16.35
CA LEU A 27 11.57 -5.07 15.53
C LEU A 27 10.10 -4.88 15.93
N TYR A 28 9.76 -3.69 16.36
CA TYR A 28 8.40 -3.29 16.72
C TYR A 28 7.79 -2.37 15.65
N THR A 29 6.48 -2.52 15.42
CA THR A 29 5.66 -1.48 14.78
C THR A 29 5.18 -0.49 15.84
N LEU A 30 5.18 0.80 15.49
CA LEU A 30 4.73 1.88 16.39
C LEU A 30 3.31 2.35 16.04
N VAL A 31 2.70 1.80 14.99
CA VAL A 31 1.41 2.24 14.44
C VAL A 31 0.35 1.15 14.43
N TYR A 32 0.53 0.07 15.20
CA TYR A 32 -0.51 -0.96 15.31
C TYR A 32 -1.78 -0.37 15.90
N GLY A 33 -2.85 -0.30 15.09
CA GLY A 33 -4.13 0.27 15.47
C GLY A 33 -4.17 1.80 15.61
N MET A 34 -3.06 2.52 15.36
CA MET A 34 -3.01 3.99 15.47
C MET A 34 -3.49 4.63 14.15
N LEU A 35 -4.80 4.76 13.99
CA LEU A 35 -5.41 5.29 12.77
C LEU A 35 -5.47 6.81 12.77
N VAL A 36 -5.09 7.41 11.65
CA VAL A 36 -5.18 8.86 11.39
C VAL A 36 -6.28 9.22 10.39
N ALA A 37 -6.82 8.22 9.72
CA ALA A 37 -7.93 8.38 8.80
C ALA A 37 -8.83 7.16 8.83
N GLU A 38 -10.14 7.41 8.89
CA GLU A 38 -11.22 6.44 8.78
C GLU A 38 -12.34 7.11 7.95
N ASN A 39 -12.63 6.61 6.74
CA ASN A 39 -13.62 7.21 5.85
C ASN A 39 -14.40 6.12 5.09
N CYS A 40 -15.68 6.36 4.85
CA CYS A 40 -16.44 5.58 3.88
C CYS A 40 -16.36 6.30 2.52
N ASP A 41 -15.72 5.69 1.56
CA ASP A 41 -15.45 6.26 0.23
C ASP A 41 -16.01 5.35 -0.88
N PRO A 42 -16.37 5.88 -2.06
CA PRO A 42 -16.57 5.06 -3.25
C PRO A 42 -15.31 4.25 -3.58
N ILE A 43 -15.49 3.02 -4.07
CA ILE A 43 -14.38 2.13 -4.44
C ILE A 43 -13.50 2.74 -5.55
N GLU A 44 -14.06 3.56 -6.42
CA GLU A 44 -13.35 4.27 -7.48
C GLU A 44 -12.32 5.29 -6.93
N LYS A 45 -12.51 5.79 -5.72
CA LYS A 45 -11.48 6.57 -5.01
C LYS A 45 -10.25 5.74 -4.59
N LYS A 46 -10.33 4.41 -4.71
CA LYS A 46 -9.21 3.48 -4.48
C LYS A 46 -8.55 3.07 -5.80
N PRO A 47 -8.66 3.87 -6.83
CA PRO A 47 -8.61 3.64 -8.27
C PRO A 47 -8.86 2.18 -8.69
N LEU A 48 -9.94 1.61 -8.19
CA LEU A 48 -10.46 0.31 -8.57
C LEU A 48 -11.77 0.54 -9.34
N PHE A 49 -11.70 0.49 -10.66
CA PHE A 49 -12.82 0.81 -11.54
C PHE A 49 -13.57 -0.45 -12.00
N HIS A 50 -12.94 -1.61 -11.89
CA HIS A 50 -13.50 -2.88 -12.36
C HIS A 50 -13.73 -3.87 -11.21
N PHE A 51 -13.20 -3.61 -10.03
CA PHE A 51 -13.46 -4.38 -8.82
C PHE A 51 -14.60 -3.76 -8.02
N LEU A 52 -15.74 -4.46 -7.90
CA LEU A 52 -16.95 -4.02 -7.17
C LEU A 52 -17.40 -2.58 -7.53
N PRO A 53 -17.56 -2.23 -8.83
CA PRO A 53 -17.89 -0.86 -9.24
C PRO A 53 -19.18 -0.37 -8.59
N GLY A 54 -19.17 0.92 -8.15
CA GLY A 54 -20.30 1.55 -7.46
C GLY A 54 -20.45 1.17 -5.98
N SER A 55 -19.54 0.35 -5.43
CA SER A 55 -19.57 -0.02 -4.01
C SER A 55 -18.90 1.01 -3.12
N SER A 56 -19.20 0.93 -1.81
CA SER A 56 -18.51 1.70 -0.78
C SER A 56 -17.41 0.87 -0.11
N SER A 57 -16.29 1.52 0.19
CA SER A 57 -15.14 0.94 0.87
C SER A 57 -14.79 1.73 2.13
N TYR A 58 -14.57 1.03 3.25
CA TYR A 58 -14.12 1.64 4.50
C TYR A 58 -12.60 1.81 4.48
N SER A 59 -12.15 3.04 4.33
CA SER A 59 -10.74 3.39 4.14
C SER A 59 -10.07 3.70 5.45
N ILE A 60 -8.92 3.06 5.71
CA ILE A 60 -8.12 3.30 6.91
C ILE A 60 -6.67 3.60 6.57
N SER A 61 -6.02 4.38 7.43
CA SER A 61 -4.60 4.73 7.32
C SER A 61 -3.95 4.99 8.67
N THR A 62 -2.63 4.80 8.69
CA THR A 62 -1.74 5.23 9.78
C THR A 62 -0.82 6.37 9.31
N VAL A 63 0.13 6.82 10.14
CA VAL A 63 1.22 7.70 9.69
C VAL A 63 2.42 6.90 9.21
N GLY A 64 3.28 7.54 8.40
CA GLY A 64 4.51 6.96 7.86
C GLY A 64 4.35 6.39 6.46
N CYS A 65 5.46 6.24 5.74
CA CYS A 65 5.50 5.62 4.42
C CYS A 65 6.92 5.11 4.14
N ASN A 66 7.05 4.05 3.34
CA ASN A 66 8.36 3.55 2.90
C ASN A 66 8.94 4.35 1.73
N PHE A 67 8.15 5.20 1.05
CA PHE A 67 8.60 6.15 0.03
C PHE A 67 8.69 7.58 0.57
N ARG A 68 9.37 8.46 -0.21
CA ARG A 68 9.48 9.90 0.02
C ARG A 68 9.22 10.66 -1.27
N CYS A 69 8.04 10.40 -1.87
CA CYS A 69 7.67 10.99 -3.15
C CYS A 69 7.57 12.52 -3.04
N LEU A 70 8.22 13.23 -3.97
CA LEU A 70 8.18 14.69 -4.03
C LEU A 70 6.79 15.24 -4.37
N HIS A 71 5.95 14.42 -5.02
CA HIS A 71 4.56 14.72 -5.41
C HIS A 71 3.52 14.09 -4.48
N CYS A 72 3.88 13.76 -3.23
CA CYS A 72 2.97 13.04 -2.33
C CYS A 72 1.77 13.90 -1.93
N GLN A 73 0.56 13.50 -2.34
CA GLN A 73 -0.68 14.17 -1.94
C GLN A 73 -0.98 14.02 -0.44
N ASN A 74 -0.54 12.90 0.15
CA ASN A 74 -0.71 12.60 1.57
C ASN A 74 0.56 12.91 2.40
N PHE A 75 1.34 13.93 2.00
CA PHE A 75 2.63 14.26 2.62
C PHE A 75 2.54 14.41 4.14
N ASN A 76 1.49 15.10 4.62
CA ASN A 76 1.31 15.42 6.04
C ASN A 76 1.22 14.16 6.93
N ILE A 77 0.63 13.07 6.46
CA ILE A 77 0.55 11.82 7.21
C ILE A 77 1.68 10.85 6.83
N SER A 78 2.07 10.79 5.56
CA SER A 78 3.11 9.86 5.09
C SER A 78 4.49 10.20 5.61
N GLN A 79 4.81 11.50 5.80
CA GLN A 79 6.10 11.95 6.32
C GLN A 79 6.02 12.45 7.76
N PHE A 80 4.86 12.39 8.41
CA PHE A 80 4.63 12.89 9.76
C PHE A 80 5.72 12.48 10.77
N PRO A 81 6.12 11.19 10.86
CA PRO A 81 7.15 10.81 11.83
C PRO A 81 8.53 11.40 11.53
N LEU A 82 8.81 11.77 10.29
CA LEU A 82 10.10 12.30 9.86
C LEU A 82 10.23 13.81 10.09
N ILE A 83 9.11 14.54 10.00
CA ILE A 83 9.06 16.00 10.17
C ILE A 83 8.64 16.42 11.58
N ASN A 84 8.26 15.46 12.44
CA ASN A 84 7.83 15.71 13.83
C ASN A 84 8.65 14.86 14.82
N ASP A 85 9.96 14.86 14.71
CA ASP A 85 10.93 14.28 15.65
C ASP A 85 10.61 12.81 16.04
N GLY A 86 10.09 12.04 15.09
CA GLY A 86 9.72 10.65 15.30
C GLY A 86 8.39 10.44 16.03
N GLN A 87 7.59 11.48 16.24
CA GLN A 87 6.27 11.32 16.86
C GLN A 87 5.37 10.46 15.98
N VAL A 88 4.50 9.70 16.63
CA VAL A 88 3.43 8.92 16.02
C VAL A 88 2.12 9.42 16.56
N MET A 89 1.16 9.66 15.69
CA MET A 89 -0.19 10.09 16.07
C MET A 89 -1.23 9.11 15.53
N GLY A 90 -2.43 9.18 16.06
CA GLY A 90 -3.61 8.42 15.64
C GLY A 90 -4.55 8.13 16.79
N THR A 91 -5.74 7.66 16.46
CA THR A 91 -6.70 7.13 17.43
C THR A 91 -6.52 5.62 17.49
N LEU A 92 -6.38 5.09 18.71
CA LEU A 92 -6.23 3.63 18.89
C LEU A 92 -7.54 2.92 18.52
N ARG A 93 -7.43 1.95 17.64
CA ARG A 93 -8.52 1.07 17.20
C ARG A 93 -8.06 -0.39 17.26
N SER A 94 -8.95 -1.27 17.64
CA SER A 94 -8.76 -2.70 17.45
C SER A 94 -9.16 -3.12 16.02
N PRO A 95 -8.70 -4.28 15.53
CA PRO A 95 -9.21 -4.84 14.27
C PRO A 95 -10.73 -5.01 14.27
N GLU A 96 -11.32 -5.42 15.39
CA GLU A 96 -12.77 -5.55 15.56
C GLU A 96 -13.49 -4.20 15.41
N ASP A 97 -12.93 -3.10 15.95
CA ASP A 97 -13.52 -1.76 15.80
C ASP A 97 -13.63 -1.36 14.34
N VAL A 98 -12.57 -1.62 13.55
CA VAL A 98 -12.52 -1.32 12.11
C VAL A 98 -13.54 -2.13 11.34
N VAL A 99 -13.57 -3.44 11.55
CA VAL A 99 -14.50 -4.34 10.83
C VAL A 99 -15.95 -4.03 11.22
N ASN A 100 -16.23 -3.78 12.50
CA ASN A 100 -17.54 -3.35 12.96
C ASN A 100 -17.97 -2.01 12.35
N ALA A 101 -17.05 -1.05 12.22
CA ALA A 101 -17.34 0.24 11.61
C ALA A 101 -17.62 0.10 10.12
N ALA A 102 -16.85 -0.70 9.38
CA ALA A 102 -17.11 -1.01 7.97
C ALA A 102 -18.47 -1.65 7.76
N GLN A 103 -18.83 -2.61 8.61
CA GLN A 103 -20.13 -3.29 8.55
C GLN A 103 -21.29 -2.34 8.84
N ARG A 104 -21.20 -1.51 9.90
CA ARG A 104 -22.23 -0.50 10.22
C ARG A 104 -22.40 0.55 9.13
N ALA A 105 -21.30 0.90 8.44
CA ALA A 105 -21.34 1.83 7.31
C ALA A 105 -21.86 1.21 6.01
N GLY A 106 -22.18 -0.10 5.99
CA GLY A 106 -22.62 -0.81 4.80
C GLY A 106 -21.54 -0.94 3.72
N CYS A 107 -20.25 -0.81 4.09
CA CYS A 107 -19.14 -0.94 3.16
C CYS A 107 -18.94 -2.41 2.76
N GLN A 108 -18.76 -2.65 1.45
CA GLN A 108 -18.53 -4.00 0.91
C GLN A 108 -17.08 -4.41 1.03
N SER A 109 -16.19 -3.45 1.26
CA SER A 109 -14.75 -3.69 1.43
C SER A 109 -14.12 -2.78 2.48
N ILE A 110 -12.93 -3.20 2.96
CA ILE A 110 -12.02 -2.36 3.73
C ILE A 110 -10.83 -2.05 2.84
N SER A 111 -10.50 -0.75 2.70
CA SER A 111 -9.34 -0.27 1.95
C SER A 111 -8.23 0.19 2.89
N TYR A 112 -7.10 -0.47 2.81
CA TYR A 112 -5.86 -0.08 3.47
C TYR A 112 -5.12 0.86 2.51
N THR A 113 -5.08 2.17 2.81
CA THR A 113 -4.79 3.19 1.79
C THR A 113 -4.16 4.47 2.35
N TYR A 114 -4.10 5.53 1.56
CA TYR A 114 -3.56 6.88 1.77
C TYR A 114 -2.05 6.92 1.96
N VAL A 115 -1.49 6.12 2.88
CA VAL A 115 -0.06 5.82 2.94
C VAL A 115 0.20 4.39 2.46
N GLU A 116 1.44 3.94 2.50
CA GLU A 116 1.76 2.57 2.10
C GLU A 116 1.26 1.55 3.14
N PRO A 117 0.31 0.66 2.82
CA PRO A 117 -0.25 -0.26 3.81
C PRO A 117 0.74 -1.28 4.37
N THR A 118 1.81 -1.63 3.66
CA THR A 118 2.83 -2.56 4.19
C THR A 118 3.59 -2.02 5.40
N ILE A 119 3.54 -0.71 5.69
CA ILE A 119 4.18 -0.18 6.89
C ILE A 119 3.40 -0.52 8.16
N PHE A 120 2.07 -0.73 8.06
CA PHE A 120 1.18 -1.19 9.14
C PHE A 120 0.62 -2.59 8.86
N TYR A 121 1.39 -3.41 8.17
CA TYR A 121 1.05 -4.75 7.70
C TYR A 121 0.39 -5.64 8.78
N GLU A 122 0.93 -5.67 10.00
CA GLU A 122 0.43 -6.54 11.07
C GLU A 122 -1.03 -6.21 11.41
N PHE A 123 -1.35 -4.92 11.51
CA PHE A 123 -2.71 -4.47 11.77
C PHE A 123 -3.64 -4.73 10.57
N ALA A 124 -3.16 -4.43 9.36
CA ALA A 124 -3.92 -4.71 8.15
C ALA A 124 -4.25 -6.20 8.00
N ARG A 125 -3.27 -7.08 8.28
CA ARG A 125 -3.45 -8.53 8.27
C ARG A 125 -4.52 -8.98 9.26
N ASP A 126 -4.46 -8.51 10.48
CA ASP A 126 -5.41 -8.93 11.53
C ASP A 126 -6.83 -8.41 11.21
N CYS A 127 -6.97 -7.19 10.67
CA CYS A 127 -8.24 -6.69 10.15
C CYS A 127 -8.74 -7.56 8.97
N SER A 128 -7.85 -7.94 8.05
CA SER A 128 -8.23 -8.71 6.85
C SER A 128 -8.77 -10.09 7.18
N VAL A 129 -8.20 -10.76 8.16
CA VAL A 129 -8.71 -12.06 8.64
C VAL A 129 -10.15 -11.90 9.15
N LEU A 130 -10.38 -10.95 10.05
CA LEU A 130 -11.72 -10.70 10.61
C LEU A 130 -12.73 -10.20 9.57
N ALA A 131 -12.29 -9.40 8.59
CA ALA A 131 -13.13 -8.93 7.51
C ALA A 131 -13.65 -10.10 6.65
N HIS A 132 -12.78 -11.05 6.29
CA HIS A 132 -13.17 -12.24 5.54
C HIS A 132 -14.17 -13.11 6.30
N GLU A 133 -14.03 -13.28 7.62
CA GLU A 133 -14.99 -14.00 8.46
C GLU A 133 -16.40 -13.37 8.40
N ARG A 134 -16.48 -12.09 8.05
CA ARG A 134 -17.75 -11.34 7.91
C ARG A 134 -18.13 -11.04 6.46
N SER A 135 -17.51 -11.71 5.51
CA SER A 135 -17.74 -11.55 4.06
C SER A 135 -17.49 -10.11 3.56
N ILE A 136 -16.63 -9.36 4.24
CA ILE A 136 -16.16 -8.04 3.80
C ILE A 136 -14.85 -8.24 3.03
N LYS A 137 -14.75 -7.63 1.85
CA LYS A 137 -13.59 -7.73 0.98
C LYS A 137 -12.42 -6.86 1.47
N ASN A 138 -11.19 -7.25 1.16
CA ASN A 138 -9.98 -6.53 1.54
C ASN A 138 -9.25 -5.98 0.31
N VAL A 139 -8.94 -4.69 0.36
CA VAL A 139 -8.35 -3.97 -0.76
C VAL A 139 -7.13 -3.18 -0.31
N PHE A 140 -6.01 -3.29 -1.03
CA PHE A 140 -4.86 -2.42 -0.85
C PHE A 140 -4.78 -1.35 -1.96
N VAL A 141 -4.39 -0.13 -1.55
CA VAL A 141 -3.89 0.90 -2.46
C VAL A 141 -2.43 1.14 -2.09
N SER A 142 -1.52 0.68 -2.92
CA SER A 142 -0.12 0.48 -2.56
C SER A 142 0.84 1.05 -3.60
N ASN A 143 2.03 1.44 -3.16
CA ASN A 143 3.13 1.72 -4.07
C ASN A 143 3.85 0.45 -4.57
N GLY A 144 3.39 -0.73 -4.19
CA GLY A 144 3.91 -2.01 -4.66
C GLY A 144 5.32 -2.38 -4.19
N TYR A 145 5.94 -1.62 -3.28
CA TYR A 145 7.33 -1.86 -2.87
C TYR A 145 7.44 -2.92 -1.79
N MET A 146 6.82 -4.07 -2.02
CA MET A 146 6.77 -5.21 -1.10
C MET A 146 7.94 -6.17 -1.34
N THR A 147 8.22 -7.02 -0.35
CA THR A 147 9.08 -8.18 -0.58
C THR A 147 8.25 -9.36 -1.05
N PRO A 148 8.81 -10.29 -1.85
CA PRO A 148 8.06 -11.47 -2.30
C PRO A 148 7.47 -12.30 -1.16
N GLU A 149 8.15 -12.34 -0.01
CA GLU A 149 7.67 -13.05 1.17
C GLU A 149 6.36 -12.45 1.69
N VAL A 150 6.30 -11.11 1.79
CA VAL A 150 5.10 -10.40 2.25
C VAL A 150 3.99 -10.47 1.21
N THR A 151 4.32 -10.37 -0.07
CA THR A 151 3.36 -10.50 -1.16
C THR A 151 2.63 -11.85 -1.08
N ARG A 152 3.37 -12.96 -0.90
CA ARG A 152 2.78 -14.30 -0.76
C ARG A 152 1.96 -14.50 0.53
N ASP A 153 2.40 -13.89 1.64
CA ASP A 153 1.70 -13.97 2.93
C ASP A 153 0.39 -13.14 2.92
N LEU A 154 0.37 -12.05 2.15
CA LEU A 154 -0.76 -11.13 2.06
C LEU A 154 -1.80 -11.55 1.00
N ALA A 155 -1.36 -12.13 -0.12
CA ALA A 155 -2.23 -12.46 -1.25
C ALA A 155 -3.49 -13.27 -0.86
N PRO A 156 -3.42 -14.29 0.01
CA PRO A 156 -4.62 -15.03 0.43
C PRO A 156 -5.64 -14.19 1.20
N LEU A 157 -5.24 -13.02 1.70
CA LEU A 157 -6.06 -12.11 2.49
C LEU A 157 -6.57 -10.91 1.69
N LEU A 158 -6.08 -10.73 0.45
CA LEU A 158 -6.49 -9.63 -0.42
C LEU A 158 -7.39 -10.12 -1.55
N ASP A 159 -8.50 -9.42 -1.73
CA ASP A 159 -9.40 -9.61 -2.87
C ASP A 159 -8.97 -8.76 -4.07
N ALA A 160 -8.48 -7.54 -3.81
CA ALA A 160 -7.97 -6.66 -4.85
C ALA A 160 -6.82 -5.76 -4.35
N ILE A 161 -6.02 -5.31 -5.30
CA ILE A 161 -4.98 -4.31 -5.06
C ILE A 161 -4.92 -3.32 -6.23
N ASN A 162 -4.87 -2.02 -5.90
CA ASN A 162 -4.40 -1.02 -6.83
C ASN A 162 -2.92 -0.74 -6.56
N ILE A 163 -2.09 -0.81 -7.59
CA ILE A 163 -0.65 -0.52 -7.49
C ILE A 163 -0.31 0.71 -8.31
N ASP A 164 0.27 1.71 -7.64
CA ASP A 164 0.83 2.90 -8.27
C ASP A 164 2.17 2.56 -8.97
N VAL A 165 2.15 2.30 -10.27
CA VAL A 165 3.36 2.31 -11.12
C VAL A 165 3.64 3.76 -11.50
N LYS A 166 4.47 4.44 -10.70
CA LYS A 166 4.61 5.90 -10.74
C LYS A 166 5.39 6.42 -11.97
N ALA A 167 6.19 5.56 -12.60
CA ALA A 167 6.97 5.82 -13.81
C ALA A 167 7.55 4.49 -14.30
N PHE A 168 8.17 4.48 -15.49
CA PHE A 168 8.80 3.26 -16.01
C PHE A 168 10.34 3.39 -16.10
N THR A 169 10.93 4.33 -15.35
CA THR A 169 12.37 4.52 -15.25
C THR A 169 12.84 4.42 -13.80
N ASP A 170 13.97 3.72 -13.58
CA ASP A 170 14.60 3.63 -12.26
C ASP A 170 15.16 4.98 -11.80
N ASP A 171 15.46 5.86 -12.73
CA ASP A 171 15.92 7.23 -12.45
C ASP A 171 14.82 8.07 -11.78
N PHE A 172 13.59 8.02 -12.30
CA PHE A 172 12.43 8.65 -11.65
C PHE A 172 12.23 8.10 -10.23
N TYR A 173 12.21 6.77 -10.08
CA TYR A 173 12.04 6.16 -8.77
C TYR A 173 13.11 6.58 -7.77
N LYS A 174 14.38 6.64 -8.18
CA LYS A 174 15.48 7.10 -7.32
C LYS A 174 15.37 8.56 -6.95
N LYS A 175 15.13 9.43 -7.94
CA LYS A 175 15.15 10.89 -7.75
C LYS A 175 13.88 11.40 -7.09
N VAL A 176 12.70 10.90 -7.50
CA VAL A 176 11.40 11.41 -7.11
C VAL A 176 10.79 10.63 -5.95
N CYS A 177 10.89 9.29 -5.96
CA CYS A 177 10.24 8.43 -4.95
C CYS A 177 11.18 7.95 -3.84
N LYS A 178 12.51 8.04 -4.05
CA LYS A 178 13.57 7.48 -3.18
C LYS A 178 13.47 5.96 -3.05
N ALA A 179 13.20 5.30 -4.17
CA ALA A 179 12.98 3.86 -4.29
C ALA A 179 13.61 3.30 -5.57
N ARG A 180 13.17 2.13 -6.01
CA ARG A 180 13.54 1.47 -7.25
C ARG A 180 12.31 0.98 -7.99
N LEU A 181 12.37 0.91 -9.32
CA LEU A 181 11.26 0.46 -10.17
C LEU A 181 11.04 -1.05 -10.05
N GLN A 182 12.08 -1.86 -10.22
CA GLN A 182 11.94 -3.31 -10.39
C GLN A 182 11.12 -4.00 -9.29
N PRO A 183 11.30 -3.73 -7.98
CA PRO A 183 10.48 -4.36 -6.94
C PRO A 183 8.98 -4.05 -7.06
N VAL A 184 8.60 -2.92 -7.67
CA VAL A 184 7.18 -2.57 -7.91
C VAL A 184 6.62 -3.44 -9.03
N LEU A 185 7.36 -3.59 -10.13
CA LEU A 185 6.98 -4.44 -11.26
C LEU A 185 6.88 -5.91 -10.81
N ASP A 186 7.85 -6.38 -10.03
CA ASP A 186 7.84 -7.74 -9.47
C ASP A 186 6.60 -7.99 -8.60
N THR A 187 6.15 -6.98 -7.83
CA THR A 187 4.94 -7.09 -7.00
C THR A 187 3.67 -7.14 -7.84
N VAL A 188 3.58 -6.33 -8.92
CA VAL A 188 2.42 -6.36 -9.84
C VAL A 188 2.28 -7.77 -10.43
N ALA A 189 3.36 -8.32 -10.99
CA ALA A 189 3.36 -9.64 -11.58
C ALA A 189 3.01 -10.72 -10.55
N LEU A 190 3.67 -10.70 -9.39
CA LEU A 190 3.47 -11.72 -8.36
C LEU A 190 2.05 -11.68 -7.74
N MET A 191 1.44 -10.51 -7.53
CA MET A 191 0.06 -10.40 -7.05
C MET A 191 -0.92 -10.98 -8.05
N HIS A 192 -0.72 -10.69 -9.35
CA HIS A 192 -1.51 -11.28 -10.43
C HIS A 192 -1.37 -12.82 -10.46
N ASP A 193 -0.14 -13.35 -10.42
CA ASP A 193 0.13 -14.81 -10.42
C ASP A 193 -0.48 -15.53 -9.23
N LEU A 194 -0.63 -14.83 -8.10
CA LEU A 194 -1.27 -15.34 -6.88
C LEU A 194 -2.80 -15.20 -6.89
N GLY A 195 -3.39 -14.71 -7.98
CA GLY A 195 -4.83 -14.64 -8.18
C GLY A 195 -5.52 -13.44 -7.51
N VAL A 196 -4.76 -12.44 -7.04
CA VAL A 196 -5.33 -11.18 -6.54
C VAL A 196 -5.79 -10.33 -7.73
N TRP A 197 -6.96 -9.69 -7.64
CA TRP A 197 -7.39 -8.72 -8.64
C TRP A 197 -6.47 -7.50 -8.62
N VAL A 198 -5.77 -7.22 -9.72
CA VAL A 198 -4.78 -6.13 -9.81
C VAL A 198 -5.26 -5.07 -10.78
N GLU A 199 -5.33 -3.82 -10.31
CA GLU A 199 -5.45 -2.65 -11.17
C GLU A 199 -4.20 -1.76 -10.98
N VAL A 200 -3.74 -1.12 -12.05
CA VAL A 200 -2.53 -0.29 -12.04
C VAL A 200 -2.92 1.16 -12.32
N THR A 201 -2.38 2.06 -11.51
CA THR A 201 -2.54 3.51 -11.70
C THR A 201 -1.19 4.16 -11.95
N THR A 202 -1.17 5.16 -12.85
CA THR A 202 -0.02 6.05 -13.07
C THR A 202 -0.48 7.49 -13.00
N LEU A 203 -0.02 8.23 -11.99
CA LEU A 203 -0.21 9.68 -11.95
C LEU A 203 0.74 10.33 -12.96
N LEU A 204 0.20 10.92 -14.02
CA LEU A 204 0.99 11.62 -15.02
C LEU A 204 1.44 12.99 -14.48
N ILE A 205 2.73 13.24 -14.54
CA ILE A 205 3.36 14.50 -14.13
C ILE A 205 4.04 15.11 -15.35
N PRO A 206 3.54 16.23 -15.89
CA PRO A 206 4.07 16.82 -17.10
C PRO A 206 5.58 17.07 -17.06
N GLY A 207 6.27 16.59 -18.08
CA GLY A 207 7.72 16.71 -18.22
C GLY A 207 8.56 15.76 -17.35
N LEU A 208 7.93 14.83 -16.62
CA LEU A 208 8.65 13.86 -15.76
C LEU A 208 8.41 12.39 -16.12
N ASN A 209 7.16 12.00 -16.37
CA ASN A 209 6.78 10.61 -16.64
C ASN A 209 5.66 10.49 -17.70
N ASP A 210 5.45 11.52 -18.50
CA ASP A 210 4.35 11.65 -19.45
C ASP A 210 4.78 11.46 -20.92
N SER A 211 6.02 11.03 -21.18
CA SER A 211 6.45 10.77 -22.55
C SER A 211 5.67 9.62 -23.18
N PRO A 212 5.33 9.71 -24.48
CA PRO A 212 4.62 8.64 -25.18
C PRO A 212 5.37 7.29 -25.13
N GLU A 213 6.68 7.32 -25.10
CA GLU A 213 7.55 6.13 -24.99
C GLU A 213 7.36 5.45 -23.65
N GLU A 214 7.41 6.20 -22.55
CA GLU A 214 7.26 5.67 -21.19
C GLU A 214 5.85 5.10 -20.97
N LEU A 215 4.81 5.78 -21.47
CA LEU A 215 3.44 5.29 -21.39
C LEU A 215 3.25 3.98 -22.18
N ARG A 216 3.92 3.83 -23.33
CA ARG A 216 3.90 2.57 -24.08
C ARG A 216 4.60 1.44 -23.32
N GLU A 217 5.70 1.71 -22.62
CA GLU A 217 6.40 0.70 -21.80
C GLU A 217 5.52 0.23 -20.62
N ILE A 218 4.84 1.15 -19.94
CA ILE A 218 3.85 0.80 -18.90
C ILE A 218 2.75 -0.09 -19.48
N ALA A 219 2.16 0.31 -20.61
CA ALA A 219 1.09 -0.46 -21.26
C ALA A 219 1.55 -1.85 -21.72
N ARG A 220 2.79 -1.96 -22.28
CA ARG A 220 3.37 -3.26 -22.68
C ARG A 220 3.61 -4.16 -21.48
N PHE A 221 4.12 -3.60 -20.38
CA PHE A 221 4.33 -4.34 -19.14
C PHE A 221 3.01 -4.91 -18.60
N ILE A 222 1.96 -4.08 -18.47
CA ILE A 222 0.64 -4.51 -17.98
C ILE A 222 0.05 -5.60 -18.87
N LYS A 223 0.11 -5.42 -20.20
CA LYS A 223 -0.33 -6.43 -21.16
C LYS A 223 0.46 -7.74 -21.02
N GLY A 224 1.76 -7.65 -20.75
CA GLY A 224 2.62 -8.82 -20.54
C GLY A 224 2.22 -9.61 -19.30
N VAL A 225 1.89 -8.94 -18.20
CA VAL A 225 1.43 -9.58 -16.96
C VAL A 225 0.13 -10.36 -17.18
N ASP A 226 -0.86 -9.79 -17.87
CA ASP A 226 -2.14 -10.47 -18.17
C ASP A 226 -1.96 -11.72 -19.06
N GLN A 227 -0.88 -11.80 -19.84
CA GLN A 227 -0.59 -12.95 -20.70
C GLN A 227 0.17 -14.08 -20.01
N ILE A 228 0.88 -13.81 -18.91
CA ILE A 228 1.66 -14.84 -18.18
C ILE A 228 0.76 -15.90 -17.54
N GLY A 229 -0.45 -15.54 -17.13
CA GLY A 229 -1.41 -16.45 -16.49
C GLY A 229 -2.29 -17.26 -17.45
N ARG A 230 -2.12 -17.15 -18.77
CA ARG A 230 -2.98 -17.80 -19.79
C ARG A 230 -2.28 -18.88 -20.62
N ALA A 231 -1.11 -19.35 -20.20
CA ALA A 231 -0.36 -20.44 -20.87
C ALA A 231 -0.66 -21.81 -20.28
#